data_eb63b44e7c656daed211c2e921a6c016
#
_entry.id   eb63b44e7c656daed211c2e921a6c016
#
_cell.length_a   1.000
_cell.length_b   1.000
_cell.length_c   1.000
_cell.angle_alpha   90.00
_cell.angle_beta   90.00
_cell.angle_gamma   90.00
#
_symmetry.space_group_name_H-M   'P 1'
#
loop_
_entity.id
_entity.type
_entity.pdbx_description
1 polymer ?
#
loop_
_entity_poly.entity_id
_entity_poly.type
_entity_poly.pdbx_seq_one_letter_code
_entity_poly.pdbx_strand_id
1 'polypeptide(L)'
;MNTSSGDIASAEMQSLMFGNDQVCNDRSILRSIVSAAIGPWMTSIYRWRSLVASLPVRPVDEPVSHAPGLDPDRVLIIGNGLAVGWGVRIHDLALPGFLARALSAATGRGSEVRAHIDPDITIATAQRVLSAPNLASYDAVVVVIGASDAFQLISPRRWAHHMAVLLRALEKSAGDAPILIVGIPPISGIPFFRARPGGVIDRWARHLNSITRKLCDAHRTISYVAPVWVVSATGDDAVSGTDRYRSSEEYRSATETIMNALLPLLGTETALAHHIDSASGLAQSGEARMAALGRLGILDTPMEDRFDYIVRMVRTMFGTESAAFTLIDADRQWSKAVLGTTQREIPLEQSFCALTIQSPTPFVVLDARHDERPLPVTDVRFYAGYPVEAPDGTRIGAICVFDSRPRSRVTTAQLSFLRELAFSIQREIA
;
A
#
# COMPACT_ATOMS: atom_id res chain seq x y z
N MET A 1 -26.58 -46.78 -9.64
CA MET A 1 -25.50 -46.81 -8.62
C MET A 1 -24.74 -45.52 -8.78
N ASN A 2 -25.20 -44.48 -8.13
CA ASN A 2 -24.56 -43.13 -8.11
C ASN A 2 -24.25 -42.80 -6.65
N THR A 3 -23.04 -43.06 -6.23
CA THR A 3 -22.54 -42.58 -4.93
C THR A 3 -21.91 -41.23 -5.16
N SER A 4 -22.46 -40.24 -4.52
CA SER A 4 -22.26 -38.82 -4.74
C SER A 4 -20.84 -38.38 -4.42
N SER A 5 -20.21 -37.60 -5.33
CA SER A 5 -18.97 -36.87 -5.12
C SER A 5 -18.94 -35.96 -3.88
N GLY A 6 -20.09 -35.69 -3.27
CA GLY A 6 -20.21 -34.85 -2.10
C GLY A 6 -19.70 -35.50 -0.79
N ASP A 7 -19.83 -36.81 -0.69
CA ASP A 7 -19.44 -37.52 0.55
C ASP A 7 -17.93 -37.75 0.66
N ILE A 8 -17.21 -37.85 -0.47
CA ILE A 8 -15.75 -38.01 -0.49
C ILE A 8 -15.06 -36.69 -0.06
N ALA A 9 -15.53 -35.56 -0.57
CA ALA A 9 -15.00 -34.25 -0.18
C ALA A 9 -15.26 -33.91 1.30
N SER A 10 -16.38 -34.39 1.86
CA SER A 10 -16.73 -34.23 3.26
C SER A 10 -15.84 -35.07 4.19
N ALA A 11 -15.51 -36.30 3.74
CA ALA A 11 -14.62 -37.22 4.50
C ALA A 11 -13.16 -36.78 4.45
N GLU A 12 -12.67 -36.30 3.31
CA GLU A 12 -11.31 -35.74 3.20
C GLU A 12 -11.15 -34.46 4.02
N MET A 13 -12.17 -33.60 4.04
CA MET A 13 -12.16 -32.38 4.85
C MET A 13 -12.22 -32.70 6.35
N GLN A 14 -12.91 -33.74 6.77
CA GLN A 14 -12.85 -34.23 8.14
C GLN A 14 -11.47 -34.83 8.48
N SER A 15 -10.83 -35.55 7.58
CA SER A 15 -9.47 -36.06 7.75
C SER A 15 -8.42 -34.96 7.85
N LEU A 16 -8.53 -33.88 7.08
CA LEU A 16 -7.67 -32.70 7.19
C LEU A 16 -7.91 -31.90 8.47
N MET A 17 -9.13 -31.91 9.00
CA MET A 17 -9.45 -31.28 10.30
C MET A 17 -9.04 -32.10 11.50
N PHE A 18 -8.91 -33.43 11.37
CA PHE A 18 -8.68 -34.36 12.48
C PHE A 18 -7.48 -35.30 12.29
N GLY A 19 -6.52 -34.87 11.45
CA GLY A 19 -5.27 -35.63 11.25
C GLY A 19 -4.62 -36.02 12.58
N ASN A 20 -4.30 -37.28 12.66
CA ASN A 20 -3.92 -38.12 13.77
C ASN A 20 -2.62 -37.64 14.47
N ASP A 21 -2.73 -36.72 15.43
CA ASP A 21 -1.64 -36.35 16.34
C ASP A 21 -2.18 -36.20 17.77
N GLN A 22 -2.12 -37.28 18.52
CA GLN A 22 -2.52 -37.30 19.97
C GLN A 22 -1.67 -36.36 20.85
N VAL A 23 -0.50 -35.92 20.39
CA VAL A 23 0.35 -34.92 21.08
C VAL A 23 -0.06 -33.47 20.79
N CYS A 24 -0.84 -33.24 19.73
CA CYS A 24 -1.37 -31.92 19.39
C CYS A 24 -2.63 -31.53 20.17
N ASN A 25 -3.32 -32.49 20.77
CA ASN A 25 -4.64 -32.30 21.36
C ASN A 25 -4.63 -31.44 22.63
N ASP A 26 -3.63 -31.59 23.51
CA ASP A 26 -3.52 -30.82 24.77
C ASP A 26 -3.25 -29.33 24.51
N ARG A 27 -2.42 -29.01 23.50
CA ARG A 27 -2.13 -27.62 23.16
C ARG A 27 -3.30 -26.92 22.44
N SER A 28 -4.12 -27.65 21.70
CA SER A 28 -5.34 -27.13 21.07
C SER A 28 -6.46 -26.85 22.05
N ILE A 29 -6.59 -27.73 23.07
CA ILE A 29 -7.54 -27.56 24.16
C ILE A 29 -7.15 -26.36 25.02
N LEU A 30 -5.88 -26.22 25.41
CA LEU A 30 -5.38 -25.07 26.16
C LEU A 30 -5.59 -23.75 25.39
N ARG A 31 -5.36 -23.74 24.06
CA ARG A 31 -5.63 -22.56 23.22
C ARG A 31 -7.12 -22.23 23.16
N SER A 32 -7.98 -23.21 23.08
CA SER A 32 -9.44 -23.01 23.07
C SER A 32 -9.94 -22.49 24.44
N ILE A 33 -9.38 -22.98 25.54
CA ILE A 33 -9.70 -22.52 26.90
C ILE A 33 -9.21 -21.07 27.10
N VAL A 34 -7.98 -20.73 26.66
CA VAL A 34 -7.43 -19.38 26.73
C VAL A 34 -8.27 -18.41 25.90
N SER A 35 -8.69 -18.81 24.71
CA SER A 35 -9.54 -17.96 23.86
C SER A 35 -10.94 -17.76 24.46
N ALA A 36 -11.51 -18.77 25.07
CA ALA A 36 -12.83 -18.70 25.73
C ALA A 36 -12.80 -17.84 27.02
N ALA A 37 -11.71 -17.89 27.77
CA ALA A 37 -11.57 -17.14 29.01
C ALA A 37 -11.18 -15.67 28.79
N ILE A 38 -10.30 -15.39 27.81
CA ILE A 38 -9.74 -14.06 27.59
C ILE A 38 -10.45 -13.33 26.43
N GLY A 39 -11.07 -14.04 25.50
CA GLY A 39 -11.74 -13.49 24.33
C GLY A 39 -12.78 -12.41 24.64
N PRO A 40 -13.72 -12.61 25.58
CA PRO A 40 -14.71 -11.59 25.94
C PRO A 40 -14.07 -10.32 26.51
N TRP A 41 -13.01 -10.44 27.30
CA TRP A 41 -12.27 -9.32 27.85
C TRP A 41 -11.49 -8.56 26.76
N MET A 42 -10.86 -9.27 25.83
CA MET A 42 -10.20 -8.67 24.66
C MET A 42 -11.18 -7.95 23.73
N THR A 43 -12.37 -8.52 23.55
CA THR A 43 -13.45 -7.86 22.79
C THR A 43 -13.92 -6.56 23.48
N SER A 44 -14.01 -6.57 24.81
CA SER A 44 -14.36 -5.36 25.57
C SER A 44 -13.27 -4.29 25.49
N ILE A 45 -11.99 -4.68 25.55
CA ILE A 45 -10.85 -3.77 25.35
C ILE A 45 -10.87 -3.22 23.93
N TYR A 46 -11.14 -4.04 22.92
CA TYR A 46 -11.24 -3.60 21.53
C TYR A 46 -12.34 -2.55 21.35
N ARG A 47 -13.55 -2.84 21.86
CA ARG A 47 -14.68 -1.90 21.82
C ARG A 47 -14.39 -0.62 22.59
N TRP A 48 -13.80 -0.71 23.78
CA TRP A 48 -13.43 0.46 24.55
C TRP A 48 -12.38 1.32 23.83
N ARG A 49 -11.37 0.69 23.23
CA ARG A 49 -10.35 1.41 22.45
C ARG A 49 -10.92 2.03 21.19
N SER A 50 -11.82 1.37 20.49
CA SER A 50 -12.48 1.96 19.32
C SER A 50 -13.38 3.16 19.65
N LEU A 51 -13.86 3.25 20.91
CA LEU A 51 -14.66 4.38 21.38
C LEU A 51 -13.81 5.55 21.91
N VAL A 52 -12.65 5.25 22.51
CA VAL A 52 -11.83 6.25 23.25
C VAL A 52 -10.61 6.71 22.46
N ALA A 53 -10.08 5.88 21.56
CA ALA A 53 -8.97 6.28 20.73
C ALA A 53 -9.43 7.28 19.66
N SER A 54 -8.71 8.38 19.52
CA SER A 54 -8.80 9.19 18.30
C SER A 54 -8.46 8.26 17.13
N LEU A 55 -9.46 7.88 16.35
CA LEU A 55 -9.24 7.04 15.17
C LEU A 55 -8.31 7.79 14.23
N PRO A 56 -7.37 7.09 13.58
CA PRO A 56 -6.52 7.71 12.57
C PRO A 56 -7.36 8.33 11.46
N VAL A 57 -6.78 9.30 10.80
CA VAL A 57 -7.34 9.85 9.57
C VAL A 57 -7.59 8.70 8.60
N ARG A 58 -8.74 8.72 7.95
CA ARG A 58 -9.10 7.77 6.88
C ARG A 58 -9.62 8.54 5.67
N PRO A 59 -9.55 7.97 4.49
CA PRO A 59 -10.14 8.55 3.29
C PRO A 59 -11.64 8.80 3.48
N VAL A 60 -12.11 9.91 2.90
CA VAL A 60 -13.53 10.30 2.89
C VAL A 60 -14.09 10.37 1.47
N ASP A 61 -13.23 10.21 0.47
CA ASP A 61 -13.55 10.12 -0.95
C ASP A 61 -14.14 8.74 -1.30
N GLU A 62 -14.62 8.62 -2.52
CA GLU A 62 -15.10 7.32 -3.05
C GLU A 62 -13.96 6.30 -3.07
N PRO A 63 -14.18 5.05 -2.59
CA PRO A 63 -13.13 4.03 -2.51
C PRO A 63 -12.84 3.41 -3.88
N VAL A 64 -12.50 4.24 -4.84
CA VAL A 64 -12.14 3.86 -6.22
C VAL A 64 -10.93 4.66 -6.65
N SER A 65 -9.98 3.99 -7.27
CA SER A 65 -8.80 4.60 -7.87
C SER A 65 -8.63 4.11 -9.30
N HIS A 66 -8.22 5.02 -10.17
CA HIS A 66 -8.04 4.73 -11.60
C HIS A 66 -6.62 5.07 -12.03
N ALA A 67 -6.07 4.27 -12.95
CA ALA A 67 -4.95 4.70 -13.77
C ALA A 67 -5.38 4.65 -15.24
N PRO A 68 -5.06 5.69 -16.04
CA PRO A 68 -5.53 5.80 -17.40
C PRO A 68 -4.91 4.73 -18.31
N GLY A 69 -5.65 4.34 -19.33
CA GLY A 69 -5.25 3.36 -20.34
C GLY A 69 -6.44 2.72 -21.00
N LEU A 70 -6.20 2.01 -22.09
CA LEU A 70 -7.23 1.24 -22.79
C LEU A 70 -7.49 -0.07 -22.05
N ASP A 71 -8.72 -0.58 -22.15
CA ASP A 71 -9.12 -1.90 -21.63
C ASP A 71 -8.67 -2.11 -20.16
N PRO A 72 -9.27 -1.40 -19.20
CA PRO A 72 -8.76 -1.34 -17.83
C PRO A 72 -8.91 -2.68 -17.10
N ASP A 73 -7.83 -3.09 -16.41
CA ASP A 73 -7.85 -4.17 -15.42
C ASP A 73 -8.69 -3.75 -14.21
N ARG A 74 -9.73 -4.51 -13.88
CA ARG A 74 -10.65 -4.24 -12.78
C ARG A 74 -10.34 -5.11 -11.59
N VAL A 75 -9.90 -4.50 -10.49
CA VAL A 75 -9.58 -5.23 -9.25
C VAL A 75 -10.46 -4.76 -8.11
N LEU A 76 -11.05 -5.72 -7.39
CA LEU A 76 -11.81 -5.44 -6.18
C LEU A 76 -10.99 -5.78 -4.94
N ILE A 77 -10.83 -4.83 -4.03
CA ILE A 77 -10.28 -5.05 -2.70
C ILE A 77 -11.45 -5.16 -1.72
N ILE A 78 -11.49 -6.20 -0.89
CA ILE A 78 -12.52 -6.40 0.12
C ILE A 78 -11.88 -6.51 1.50
N GLY A 79 -12.43 -5.80 2.47
CA GLY A 79 -12.08 -6.04 3.86
C GLY A 79 -11.79 -4.82 4.73
N ASN A 80 -10.81 -4.97 5.62
CA ASN A 80 -10.40 -3.97 6.59
C ASN A 80 -8.88 -3.75 6.57
N GLY A 81 -8.35 -3.13 7.61
CA GLY A 81 -6.91 -2.96 7.79
C GLY A 81 -6.26 -2.11 6.70
N LEU A 82 -5.47 -2.71 5.81
CA LEU A 82 -4.82 -2.03 4.68
C LEU A 82 -5.83 -1.47 3.67
N ALA A 83 -6.96 -2.14 3.50
CA ALA A 83 -8.00 -1.70 2.56
C ALA A 83 -8.65 -0.37 2.98
N VAL A 84 -8.71 -0.08 4.28
CA VAL A 84 -9.40 1.13 4.83
C VAL A 84 -8.66 2.42 4.51
N GLY A 85 -7.36 2.36 4.25
CA GLY A 85 -6.58 3.57 4.00
C GLY A 85 -6.25 4.38 5.27
N TRP A 86 -6.05 3.71 6.41
CA TRP A 86 -5.67 4.40 7.65
C TRP A 86 -4.39 5.22 7.49
N GLY A 87 -4.39 6.47 7.95
CA GLY A 87 -3.25 7.37 7.92
C GLY A 87 -3.18 8.26 6.68
N VAL A 88 -4.09 8.10 5.72
CA VAL A 88 -4.17 8.94 4.51
C VAL A 88 -5.58 9.51 4.33
N ARG A 89 -5.72 10.59 3.58
CA ARG A 89 -6.98 11.33 3.44
C ARG A 89 -7.81 10.92 2.23
N ILE A 90 -7.21 10.22 1.28
CA ILE A 90 -7.84 9.81 0.02
C ILE A 90 -7.37 8.41 -0.37
N HIS A 91 -8.21 7.69 -1.12
CA HIS A 91 -7.94 6.31 -1.55
C HIS A 91 -6.78 6.20 -2.54
N ASP A 92 -6.48 7.24 -3.31
CA ASP A 92 -5.32 7.26 -4.19
C ASP A 92 -3.98 7.20 -3.44
N LEU A 93 -3.97 7.58 -2.17
CA LEU A 93 -2.81 7.48 -1.26
C LEU A 93 -2.81 6.21 -0.43
N ALA A 94 -3.84 5.37 -0.57
CA ALA A 94 -4.00 4.09 0.07
C ALA A 94 -3.71 2.94 -0.90
N LEU A 95 -3.96 1.71 -0.45
CA LEU A 95 -3.75 0.51 -1.26
C LEU A 95 -4.44 0.56 -2.64
N PRO A 96 -5.68 1.08 -2.80
CA PRO A 96 -6.32 1.15 -4.12
C PRO A 96 -5.51 1.95 -5.14
N GLY A 97 -5.05 3.16 -4.79
CA GLY A 97 -4.31 4.00 -5.71
C GLY A 97 -2.90 3.46 -6.04
N PHE A 98 -2.20 2.91 -5.06
CA PHE A 98 -0.92 2.25 -5.33
C PHE A 98 -1.09 1.04 -6.24
N LEU A 99 -2.11 0.23 -6.01
CA LEU A 99 -2.38 -0.96 -6.81
C LEU A 99 -2.81 -0.59 -8.23
N ALA A 100 -3.66 0.43 -8.41
CA ALA A 100 -4.08 0.90 -9.72
C ALA A 100 -2.87 1.34 -10.58
N ARG A 101 -2.01 2.19 -10.02
CA ARG A 101 -0.79 2.63 -10.71
C ARG A 101 0.16 1.50 -11.04
N ALA A 102 0.38 0.58 -10.10
CA ALA A 102 1.27 -0.56 -10.30
C ALA A 102 0.74 -1.52 -11.38
N LEU A 103 -0.56 -1.77 -11.41
CA LEU A 103 -1.21 -2.59 -12.44
C LEU A 103 -1.04 -1.96 -13.82
N SER A 104 -1.40 -0.69 -13.98
CA SER A 104 -1.28 0.02 -15.26
C SER A 104 0.17 0.05 -15.75
N ALA A 105 1.14 0.31 -14.85
CA ALA A 105 2.55 0.29 -15.20
C ALA A 105 3.04 -1.09 -15.65
N ALA A 106 2.54 -2.17 -15.02
CA ALA A 106 2.96 -3.53 -15.32
C ALA A 106 2.27 -4.12 -16.56
N THR A 107 0.99 -3.81 -16.78
CA THR A 107 0.20 -4.39 -17.87
C THR A 107 0.18 -3.52 -19.14
N GLY A 108 0.53 -2.24 -19.03
CA GLY A 108 0.37 -1.26 -20.10
C GLY A 108 -1.08 -0.92 -20.43
N ARG A 109 -2.03 -1.43 -19.64
CA ARG A 109 -3.48 -1.21 -19.76
C ARG A 109 -3.93 -0.15 -18.76
N GLY A 110 -5.16 0.35 -18.87
CA GLY A 110 -5.79 1.09 -17.79
C GLY A 110 -6.01 0.19 -16.57
N SER A 111 -6.34 0.81 -15.44
CA SER A 111 -6.75 0.04 -14.27
C SER A 111 -7.84 0.77 -13.48
N GLU A 112 -8.78 -0.01 -12.93
CA GLU A 112 -9.78 0.43 -11.96
C GLU A 112 -9.67 -0.44 -10.73
N VAL A 113 -9.27 0.14 -9.61
CA VAL A 113 -9.21 -0.57 -8.33
C VAL A 113 -10.28 0.00 -7.41
N ARG A 114 -11.28 -0.82 -7.12
CA ARG A 114 -12.38 -0.48 -6.20
C ARG A 114 -12.17 -1.17 -4.87
N ALA A 115 -12.44 -0.49 -3.77
CA ALA A 115 -12.37 -1.10 -2.45
C ALA A 115 -13.76 -1.14 -1.80
N HIS A 116 -14.17 -2.32 -1.36
CA HIS A 116 -15.36 -2.54 -0.54
C HIS A 116 -14.93 -2.67 0.92
N ILE A 117 -15.05 -1.58 1.66
CA ILE A 117 -14.41 -1.38 2.95
C ILE A 117 -15.45 -1.42 4.06
N ASP A 118 -15.21 -2.27 5.05
CA ASP A 118 -15.91 -2.23 6.33
C ASP A 118 -14.87 -2.33 7.46
N PRO A 119 -14.59 -1.23 8.20
CA PRO A 119 -13.61 -1.23 9.28
C PRO A 119 -13.90 -2.25 10.37
N ASP A 120 -15.15 -2.61 10.57
CA ASP A 120 -15.64 -3.51 11.62
C ASP A 120 -15.84 -4.96 11.13
N ILE A 121 -15.52 -5.25 9.85
CA ILE A 121 -15.66 -6.58 9.31
C ILE A 121 -14.81 -7.60 10.09
N THR A 122 -15.42 -8.71 10.42
CA THR A 122 -14.78 -9.90 10.98
C THR A 122 -14.98 -11.08 10.05
N ILE A 123 -14.23 -12.14 10.25
CA ILE A 123 -14.42 -13.36 9.46
C ILE A 123 -15.85 -13.91 9.55
N ALA A 124 -16.52 -13.72 10.69
CA ALA A 124 -17.91 -14.17 10.89
C ALA A 124 -18.93 -13.35 10.10
N THR A 125 -18.65 -12.09 9.81
CA THR A 125 -19.54 -11.17 9.07
C THR A 125 -19.16 -11.02 7.61
N ALA A 126 -17.99 -11.49 7.19
CA ALA A 126 -17.42 -11.31 5.86
C ALA A 126 -18.34 -11.74 4.72
N GLN A 127 -19.13 -12.80 4.91
CA GLN A 127 -20.09 -13.25 3.89
C GLN A 127 -21.14 -12.19 3.53
N ARG A 128 -21.57 -11.34 4.48
CA ARG A 128 -22.58 -10.30 4.21
C ARG A 128 -22.01 -9.22 3.29
N VAL A 129 -20.71 -8.94 3.41
CA VAL A 129 -20.02 -7.95 2.59
C VAL A 129 -19.87 -8.43 1.15
N LEU A 130 -19.77 -9.75 0.95
CA LEU A 130 -19.67 -10.35 -0.38
C LEU A 130 -21.00 -10.35 -1.16
N SER A 131 -22.12 -10.11 -0.50
CA SER A 131 -23.44 -10.11 -1.15
C SER A 131 -23.72 -8.84 -1.95
N ALA A 132 -22.89 -7.81 -1.83
CA ALA A 132 -23.10 -6.51 -2.45
C ALA A 132 -22.46 -6.35 -3.84
N PRO A 133 -21.17 -6.68 -4.07
CA PRO A 133 -20.54 -6.53 -5.39
C PRO A 133 -20.76 -7.77 -6.28
N ASN A 134 -20.95 -7.53 -7.57
CA ASN A 134 -20.88 -8.60 -8.58
C ASN A 134 -19.40 -8.97 -8.82
N LEU A 135 -18.89 -9.98 -8.11
CA LEU A 135 -17.48 -10.37 -8.17
C LEU A 135 -17.04 -10.83 -9.58
N ALA A 136 -17.95 -11.39 -10.36
CA ALA A 136 -17.66 -11.85 -11.72
C ALA A 136 -17.38 -10.70 -12.71
N SER A 137 -17.61 -9.45 -12.32
CA SER A 137 -17.30 -8.28 -13.17
C SER A 137 -15.87 -7.76 -12.98
N TYR A 138 -15.08 -8.38 -12.09
CA TYR A 138 -13.70 -8.01 -11.82
C TYR A 138 -12.75 -9.06 -12.36
N ASP A 139 -11.58 -8.59 -12.80
CA ASP A 139 -10.51 -9.45 -13.30
C ASP A 139 -9.73 -10.11 -12.16
N ALA A 140 -9.80 -9.54 -10.95
CA ALA A 140 -9.24 -10.13 -9.73
C ALA A 140 -9.91 -9.60 -8.46
N VAL A 141 -9.83 -10.39 -7.37
CA VAL A 141 -10.32 -10.01 -6.03
C VAL A 141 -9.21 -10.16 -5.00
N VAL A 142 -9.00 -9.12 -4.19
CA VAL A 142 -8.01 -9.10 -3.09
C VAL A 142 -8.76 -8.98 -1.76
N VAL A 143 -8.59 -9.95 -0.87
CA VAL A 143 -9.27 -9.99 0.43
C VAL A 143 -8.28 -9.72 1.54
N VAL A 144 -8.55 -8.69 2.35
CA VAL A 144 -7.72 -8.24 3.48
C VAL A 144 -8.55 -8.29 4.75
N ILE A 145 -8.41 -9.35 5.55
CA ILE A 145 -9.26 -9.59 6.72
C ILE A 145 -8.49 -10.30 7.85
N GLY A 146 -8.94 -10.13 9.08
CA GLY A 146 -8.53 -10.96 10.21
C GLY A 146 -7.70 -10.26 11.28
N ALA A 147 -7.27 -9.01 11.09
CA ALA A 147 -6.51 -8.29 12.12
C ALA A 147 -7.31 -8.13 13.42
N SER A 148 -8.58 -7.74 13.32
CA SER A 148 -9.49 -7.64 14.47
C SER A 148 -9.79 -8.99 15.09
N ASP A 149 -9.95 -10.03 14.27
CA ASP A 149 -10.17 -11.41 14.73
C ASP A 149 -8.97 -11.96 15.50
N ALA A 150 -7.75 -11.71 15.00
CA ALA A 150 -6.52 -12.12 15.68
C ALA A 150 -6.33 -11.39 17.01
N PHE A 151 -6.62 -10.07 17.04
CA PHE A 151 -6.57 -9.30 18.29
C PHE A 151 -7.57 -9.80 19.33
N GLN A 152 -8.77 -10.15 18.91
CA GLN A 152 -9.82 -10.71 19.77
C GLN A 152 -9.59 -12.20 20.11
N LEU A 153 -8.50 -12.80 19.64
CA LEU A 153 -8.13 -14.18 19.87
C LEU A 153 -9.25 -15.16 19.45
N ILE A 154 -9.84 -14.94 18.27
CA ILE A 154 -10.85 -15.89 17.73
C ILE A 154 -10.34 -17.32 17.81
N SER A 155 -11.20 -18.27 18.19
CA SER A 155 -10.75 -19.67 18.26
C SER A 155 -10.36 -20.21 16.88
N PRO A 156 -9.28 -21.00 16.78
CA PRO A 156 -8.81 -21.54 15.50
C PRO A 156 -9.87 -22.36 14.76
N ARG A 157 -10.75 -23.07 15.49
CA ARG A 157 -11.87 -23.83 14.91
C ARG A 157 -12.91 -22.92 14.27
N ARG A 158 -13.27 -21.81 14.94
CA ARG A 158 -14.21 -20.82 14.39
C ARG A 158 -13.60 -20.12 13.18
N TRP A 159 -12.33 -19.75 13.27
CA TRP A 159 -11.60 -19.16 12.15
C TRP A 159 -11.62 -20.08 10.94
N ALA A 160 -11.20 -21.35 11.09
CA ALA A 160 -11.18 -22.32 10.01
C ALA A 160 -12.57 -22.52 9.38
N HIS A 161 -13.62 -22.63 10.21
CA HIS A 161 -14.98 -22.79 9.73
C HIS A 161 -15.44 -21.59 8.89
N HIS A 162 -15.33 -20.37 9.42
CA HIS A 162 -15.78 -19.17 8.69
C HIS A 162 -14.93 -18.89 7.47
N MET A 163 -13.62 -19.12 7.55
CA MET A 163 -12.72 -18.99 6.39
C MET A 163 -13.12 -19.98 5.29
N ALA A 164 -13.33 -21.23 5.59
CA ALA A 164 -13.76 -22.22 4.60
C ALA A 164 -15.10 -21.87 3.97
N VAL A 165 -16.02 -21.30 4.74
CA VAL A 165 -17.31 -20.80 4.22
C VAL A 165 -17.10 -19.60 3.30
N LEU A 166 -16.23 -18.65 3.69
CA LEU A 166 -15.88 -17.47 2.90
C LEU A 166 -15.23 -17.87 1.56
N LEU A 167 -14.23 -18.76 1.58
CA LEU A 167 -13.52 -19.17 0.36
C LEU A 167 -14.46 -19.81 -0.66
N ARG A 168 -15.36 -20.71 -0.21
CA ARG A 168 -16.39 -21.31 -1.10
C ARG A 168 -17.35 -20.26 -1.69
N ALA A 169 -17.74 -19.27 -0.90
CA ALA A 169 -18.61 -18.19 -1.37
C ALA A 169 -17.92 -17.31 -2.42
N LEU A 170 -16.64 -16.97 -2.18
CA LEU A 170 -15.83 -16.22 -3.11
C LEU A 170 -15.63 -16.95 -4.43
N GLU A 171 -15.21 -18.21 -4.39
CA GLU A 171 -15.00 -19.04 -5.58
C GLU A 171 -16.28 -19.17 -6.42
N LYS A 172 -17.43 -19.39 -5.75
CA LYS A 172 -18.73 -19.46 -6.43
C LYS A 172 -19.13 -18.14 -7.11
N SER A 173 -18.78 -16.99 -6.49
CA SER A 173 -19.25 -15.68 -6.96
C SER A 173 -18.28 -14.99 -7.92
N ALA A 174 -16.99 -15.32 -7.90
CA ALA A 174 -15.97 -14.72 -8.75
C ALA A 174 -15.76 -15.48 -10.07
N GLY A 175 -16.30 -16.70 -10.21
CA GLY A 175 -16.07 -17.54 -11.39
C GLY A 175 -14.59 -17.91 -11.52
N ASP A 176 -13.98 -17.62 -12.67
CA ASP A 176 -12.58 -17.92 -12.95
C ASP A 176 -11.62 -16.80 -12.50
N ALA A 177 -12.12 -15.67 -12.00
CA ALA A 177 -11.28 -14.57 -11.56
C ALA A 177 -10.39 -14.99 -10.36
N PRO A 178 -9.07 -14.71 -10.40
CA PRO A 178 -8.17 -15.03 -9.32
C PRO A 178 -8.51 -14.26 -8.05
N ILE A 179 -8.41 -14.94 -6.93
CA ILE A 179 -8.70 -14.40 -5.60
C ILE A 179 -7.43 -14.49 -4.75
N LEU A 180 -7.00 -13.37 -4.21
CA LEU A 180 -5.85 -13.29 -3.31
C LEU A 180 -6.32 -13.08 -1.87
N ILE A 181 -5.97 -13.97 -0.96
CA ILE A 181 -6.21 -13.83 0.48
C ILE A 181 -4.93 -13.33 1.14
N VAL A 182 -4.91 -12.07 1.52
CA VAL A 182 -3.76 -11.44 2.18
C VAL A 182 -3.70 -11.87 3.64
N GLY A 183 -2.55 -12.38 4.06
CA GLY A 183 -2.32 -12.84 5.43
C GLY A 183 -2.38 -11.70 6.46
N ILE A 184 -2.73 -12.06 7.68
CA ILE A 184 -2.80 -11.14 8.82
C ILE A 184 -1.39 -10.69 9.19
N PRO A 185 -1.06 -9.38 9.15
CA PRO A 185 0.24 -8.89 9.58
C PRO A 185 0.43 -9.10 11.09
N PRO A 186 1.67 -9.05 11.61
CA PRO A 186 1.87 -9.00 13.04
C PRO A 186 1.12 -7.81 13.66
N ILE A 187 0.28 -8.11 14.64
CA ILE A 187 -0.63 -7.13 15.25
C ILE A 187 0.15 -6.08 16.04
N SER A 188 1.33 -6.43 16.55
CA SER A 188 2.23 -5.51 17.24
C SER A 188 2.69 -4.33 16.37
N GLY A 189 2.73 -4.51 15.05
CA GLY A 189 3.04 -3.43 14.10
C GLY A 189 1.87 -2.51 13.81
N ILE A 190 0.68 -2.80 14.32
CA ILE A 190 -0.50 -1.94 14.13
C ILE A 190 -0.62 -1.02 15.35
N PRO A 191 -0.34 0.30 15.23
CA PRO A 191 -0.27 1.23 16.38
C PRO A 191 -1.54 1.23 17.24
N PHE A 192 -2.70 1.07 16.60
CA PHE A 192 -4.00 1.03 17.25
C PHE A 192 -4.10 -0.07 18.33
N PHE A 193 -3.49 -1.22 18.11
CA PHE A 193 -3.61 -2.36 19.03
C PHE A 193 -2.63 -2.30 20.20
N ARG A 194 -1.54 -1.54 20.10
CA ARG A 194 -0.49 -1.40 21.14
C ARG A 194 -0.02 -2.76 21.72
N ALA A 195 0.10 -3.75 20.84
CA ALA A 195 0.56 -5.08 21.22
C ALA A 195 2.09 -5.13 21.35
N ARG A 196 2.59 -6.07 22.16
CA ARG A 196 4.05 -6.29 22.27
C ARG A 196 4.55 -7.09 21.08
N PRO A 197 5.67 -6.68 20.44
CA PRO A 197 6.28 -7.42 19.35
C PRO A 197 6.58 -8.88 19.73
N GLY A 198 6.25 -9.83 18.83
CA GLY A 198 6.44 -11.25 19.06
C GLY A 198 5.59 -11.87 20.18
N GLY A 199 4.66 -11.10 20.75
CA GLY A 199 3.79 -11.52 21.85
C GLY A 199 2.76 -12.60 21.45
N VAL A 200 1.85 -12.87 22.37
CA VAL A 200 0.80 -13.91 22.19
C VAL A 200 -0.05 -13.62 20.96
N ILE A 201 -0.40 -12.37 20.73
CA ILE A 201 -1.29 -11.96 19.63
C ILE A 201 -0.60 -12.15 18.26
N ASP A 202 0.70 -11.84 18.14
CA ASP A 202 1.45 -12.08 16.90
C ASP A 202 1.60 -13.58 16.62
N ARG A 203 1.81 -14.39 17.65
CA ARG A 203 1.82 -15.86 17.50
C ARG A 203 0.45 -16.38 17.08
N TRP A 204 -0.60 -15.76 17.58
CA TRP A 204 -1.97 -16.10 17.21
C TRP A 204 -2.24 -15.78 15.74
N ALA A 205 -1.91 -14.56 15.27
CA ALA A 205 -2.01 -14.16 13.87
C ALA A 205 -1.27 -15.15 12.95
N ARG A 206 -0.02 -15.52 13.30
CA ARG A 206 0.73 -16.52 12.53
C ARG A 206 0.05 -17.90 12.49
N HIS A 207 -0.58 -18.31 13.59
CA HIS A 207 -1.32 -19.55 13.63
C HIS A 207 -2.57 -19.50 12.72
N LEU A 208 -3.35 -18.42 12.77
CA LEU A 208 -4.49 -18.20 11.87
C LEU A 208 -4.04 -18.18 10.40
N ASN A 209 -2.92 -17.55 10.09
CA ASN A 209 -2.33 -17.55 8.77
C ASN A 209 -1.97 -18.94 8.27
N SER A 210 -1.45 -19.81 9.16
CA SER A 210 -1.13 -21.20 8.79
C SER A 210 -2.38 -22.00 8.41
N ILE A 211 -3.50 -21.74 9.10
CA ILE A 211 -4.80 -22.34 8.79
C ILE A 211 -5.32 -21.80 7.44
N THR A 212 -5.29 -20.49 7.27
CA THR A 212 -5.74 -19.85 6.03
C THR A 212 -5.00 -20.38 4.81
N ARG A 213 -3.65 -20.47 4.89
CA ARG A 213 -2.83 -21.02 3.80
C ARG A 213 -3.27 -22.42 3.41
N LYS A 214 -3.40 -23.33 4.40
CA LYS A 214 -3.83 -24.73 4.14
C LYS A 214 -5.22 -24.79 3.50
N LEU A 215 -6.13 -23.87 3.88
CA LEU A 215 -7.46 -23.82 3.28
C LEU A 215 -7.41 -23.29 1.83
N CYS A 216 -6.59 -22.28 1.56
CA CYS A 216 -6.41 -21.77 0.19
C CYS A 216 -5.83 -22.82 -0.76
N ASP A 217 -4.89 -23.66 -0.27
CA ASP A 217 -4.25 -24.73 -1.08
C ASP A 217 -5.26 -25.74 -1.67
N ALA A 218 -6.48 -25.82 -1.13
CA ALA A 218 -7.55 -26.69 -1.62
C ALA A 218 -8.36 -26.08 -2.79
N HIS A 219 -8.13 -24.81 -3.14
CA HIS A 219 -8.87 -24.06 -4.16
C HIS A 219 -7.97 -23.73 -5.37
N ARG A 220 -8.52 -23.78 -6.58
CA ARG A 220 -7.74 -23.53 -7.81
C ARG A 220 -7.55 -22.05 -8.13
N THR A 221 -8.56 -21.24 -7.83
CA THR A 221 -8.60 -19.80 -8.14
C THR A 221 -8.21 -18.93 -6.97
N ILE A 222 -7.93 -19.53 -5.79
CA ILE A 222 -7.62 -18.80 -4.56
C ILE A 222 -6.15 -19.01 -4.18
N SER A 223 -5.44 -17.92 -4.01
CA SER A 223 -4.03 -17.93 -3.59
C SER A 223 -3.84 -17.20 -2.26
N TYR A 224 -3.01 -17.76 -1.39
CA TYR A 224 -2.61 -17.11 -0.15
C TYR A 224 -1.39 -16.22 -0.41
N VAL A 225 -1.50 -14.94 -0.03
CA VAL A 225 -0.42 -13.97 -0.08
C VAL A 225 0.15 -13.79 1.34
N ALA A 226 1.46 -13.91 1.48
CA ALA A 226 2.10 -13.70 2.77
C ALA A 226 1.81 -12.30 3.31
N PRO A 227 1.67 -12.13 4.64
CA PRO A 227 1.42 -10.81 5.21
C PRO A 227 2.60 -9.88 4.94
N VAL A 228 2.28 -8.67 4.52
CA VAL A 228 3.28 -7.63 4.32
C VAL A 228 3.73 -7.09 5.68
N TRP A 229 5.02 -7.03 5.87
CA TRP A 229 5.62 -6.46 7.05
C TRP A 229 6.66 -5.41 6.68
N VAL A 230 6.36 -4.16 6.95
CA VAL A 230 7.38 -3.11 7.00
C VAL A 230 7.73 -2.91 8.47
N VAL A 231 8.92 -3.31 8.85
CA VAL A 231 9.50 -2.89 10.14
C VAL A 231 9.80 -1.41 9.97
N SER A 232 8.96 -0.54 10.47
CA SER A 232 9.37 0.84 10.72
C SER A 232 10.64 0.75 11.55
N ALA A 233 11.76 1.20 11.00
CA ALA A 233 13.02 1.23 11.70
C ALA A 233 12.75 1.87 13.08
N THR A 234 12.97 1.11 14.13
CA THR A 234 12.90 1.56 15.50
C THR A 234 14.09 2.48 15.73
N GLY A 235 14.00 3.72 15.28
CA GLY A 235 14.80 4.81 15.78
C GLY A 235 14.18 5.28 17.09
N ASP A 236 15.02 5.54 18.04
CA ASP A 236 14.74 5.93 19.44
C ASP A 236 14.04 7.31 19.60
N ASP A 237 13.46 7.84 18.54
CA ASP A 237 12.66 9.07 18.58
C ASP A 237 11.22 8.74 18.93
N ALA A 238 10.98 8.58 20.24
CA ALA A 238 9.65 8.62 20.83
C ALA A 238 9.04 10.02 20.68
N VAL A 239 8.64 10.38 19.45
CA VAL A 239 7.78 11.53 19.21
C VAL A 239 6.35 11.14 19.59
N SER A 240 5.88 11.89 20.57
CA SER A 240 4.56 11.85 21.19
C SER A 240 3.41 11.69 20.18
N GLY A 241 2.68 10.59 20.29
CA GLY A 241 1.23 10.58 20.43
C GLY A 241 0.39 10.39 19.22
N THR A 242 0.45 10.85 18.04
CA THR A 242 -0.63 10.77 17.04
C THR A 242 -0.22 10.50 15.59
N ASP A 243 1.04 10.59 15.23
CA ASP A 243 1.50 10.58 13.84
C ASP A 243 2.04 9.21 13.34
N ARG A 244 1.83 8.12 14.08
CA ARG A 244 2.34 6.78 13.73
C ARG A 244 1.34 5.93 12.94
N TYR A 245 0.62 6.52 12.03
CA TYR A 245 -0.23 5.75 11.14
C TYR A 245 0.47 5.46 9.82
N ARG A 246 0.08 4.33 9.20
CA ARG A 246 0.64 3.74 8.00
C ARG A 246 1.24 4.75 7.03
N SER A 247 2.47 4.53 6.67
CA SER A 247 3.19 5.33 5.68
C SER A 247 2.84 4.86 4.26
N SER A 248 3.05 5.69 3.24
CA SER A 248 2.94 5.25 1.83
C SER A 248 3.90 4.12 1.51
N GLU A 249 4.99 3.99 2.26
CA GLU A 249 5.92 2.87 2.10
C GLU A 249 5.30 1.54 2.49
N GLU A 250 4.46 1.52 3.53
CA GLU A 250 3.68 0.32 3.88
C GLU A 250 2.68 -0.03 2.79
N TYR A 251 2.00 0.96 2.21
CA TYR A 251 1.09 0.73 1.08
C TYR A 251 1.84 0.28 -0.18
N ARG A 252 3.00 0.85 -0.46
CA ARG A 252 3.87 0.43 -1.57
C ARG A 252 4.34 -1.01 -1.39
N SER A 253 4.90 -1.36 -0.26
CA SER A 253 5.38 -2.72 0.03
C SER A 253 4.23 -3.75 0.00
N ALA A 254 3.04 -3.36 0.48
CA ALA A 254 1.84 -4.19 0.36
C ALA A 254 1.45 -4.39 -1.11
N THR A 255 1.50 -3.33 -1.90
CA THR A 255 1.22 -3.37 -3.33
C THR A 255 2.21 -4.28 -4.06
N GLU A 256 3.50 -4.13 -3.83
CA GLU A 256 4.53 -4.98 -4.44
C GLU A 256 4.29 -6.47 -4.13
N THR A 257 3.96 -6.79 -2.89
CA THR A 257 3.67 -8.17 -2.49
C THR A 257 2.40 -8.71 -3.17
N ILE A 258 1.35 -7.90 -3.26
CA ILE A 258 0.11 -8.26 -3.95
C ILE A 258 0.36 -8.40 -5.46
N MET A 259 1.08 -7.47 -6.08
CA MET A 259 1.40 -7.48 -7.49
C MET A 259 2.21 -8.73 -7.90
N ASN A 260 3.22 -9.10 -7.10
CA ASN A 260 4.01 -10.31 -7.35
C ASN A 260 3.16 -11.59 -7.36
N ALA A 261 2.06 -11.62 -6.60
CA ALA A 261 1.13 -12.74 -6.60
C ALA A 261 0.05 -12.61 -7.68
N LEU A 262 -0.35 -11.38 -8.04
CA LEU A 262 -1.47 -11.11 -8.94
C LEU A 262 -1.07 -11.19 -10.42
N LEU A 263 0.06 -10.60 -10.81
CA LEU A 263 0.47 -10.51 -12.22
C LEU A 263 0.53 -11.86 -12.95
N PRO A 264 1.10 -12.93 -12.36
CA PRO A 264 1.12 -14.25 -13.01
C PRO A 264 -0.29 -14.80 -13.27
N LEU A 265 -1.28 -14.39 -12.47
CA LEU A 265 -2.66 -14.89 -12.54
C LEU A 265 -3.50 -14.11 -13.56
N LEU A 266 -3.13 -12.89 -13.89
CA LEU A 266 -3.79 -12.08 -14.93
C LEU A 266 -3.39 -12.46 -16.37
N GLY A 267 -2.54 -13.48 -16.54
CA GLY A 267 -2.23 -14.06 -17.86
C GLY A 267 -1.36 -13.18 -18.78
N THR A 268 -0.67 -12.21 -18.24
CA THR A 268 0.21 -11.32 -19.00
C THR A 268 1.66 -11.79 -18.96
N GLU A 269 2.07 -12.67 -19.87
CA GLU A 269 3.49 -13.06 -20.03
C GLU A 269 4.43 -11.85 -20.27
N THR A 270 3.91 -10.78 -20.85
CA THR A 270 4.65 -9.54 -21.12
C THR A 270 4.94 -8.72 -19.85
N ALA A 271 4.09 -8.84 -18.84
CA ALA A 271 4.22 -8.09 -17.58
C ALA A 271 5.41 -8.56 -16.73
N LEU A 272 5.77 -9.84 -16.81
CA LEU A 272 6.87 -10.40 -16.02
C LEU A 272 8.24 -9.87 -16.48
N ALA A 273 8.43 -9.68 -17.79
CA ALA A 273 9.66 -9.12 -18.35
C ALA A 273 9.89 -7.66 -17.91
N HIS A 274 8.84 -6.84 -17.93
CA HIS A 274 8.93 -5.45 -17.48
C HIS A 274 9.10 -5.31 -15.96
N HIS A 275 8.58 -6.25 -15.17
CA HIS A 275 8.69 -6.19 -13.71
C HIS A 275 10.09 -6.58 -13.20
N ILE A 276 10.78 -7.48 -13.89
CA ILE A 276 12.18 -7.85 -13.58
C ILE A 276 13.12 -6.66 -13.85
N ASP A 277 12.87 -5.89 -14.89
CA ASP A 277 13.64 -4.67 -15.20
C ASP A 277 13.35 -3.52 -14.20
N SER A 278 12.12 -3.44 -13.68
CA SER A 278 11.76 -2.43 -12.67
C SER A 278 12.29 -2.76 -11.27
N ALA A 279 12.39 -4.05 -10.92
CA ALA A 279 12.98 -4.51 -9.65
C ALA A 279 14.51 -4.34 -9.59
N SER A 280 15.17 -4.22 -10.74
CA SER A 280 16.61 -4.03 -10.82
C SER A 280 17.07 -2.57 -10.68
N GLY A 281 16.22 -1.64 -10.20
CA GLY A 281 16.65 -0.27 -9.86
C GLY A 281 17.24 0.54 -11.03
N LEU A 282 17.10 0.05 -12.25
CA LEU A 282 17.57 0.74 -13.44
C LEU A 282 16.69 1.96 -13.69
N ALA A 283 17.35 3.08 -13.82
CA ALA A 283 16.77 4.35 -14.23
C ALA A 283 15.74 4.10 -15.34
N GLN A 284 14.49 4.49 -15.09
CA GLN A 284 13.46 4.51 -16.13
C GLN A 284 14.06 5.19 -17.34
N SER A 285 14.02 4.55 -18.50
CA SER A 285 14.68 5.08 -19.70
C SER A 285 14.20 6.50 -19.93
N GLY A 286 15.09 7.40 -20.34
CA GLY A 286 14.74 8.77 -20.68
C GLY A 286 13.57 8.82 -21.68
N GLU A 287 13.45 7.83 -22.55
CA GLU A 287 12.36 7.68 -23.51
C GLU A 287 10.99 7.49 -22.87
N ALA A 288 10.86 6.63 -21.83
CA ALA A 288 9.60 6.43 -21.13
C ALA A 288 9.13 7.74 -20.46
N ARG A 289 10.07 8.46 -19.84
CA ARG A 289 9.79 9.76 -19.22
C ARG A 289 9.35 10.79 -20.26
N MET A 290 10.04 10.88 -21.38
CA MET A 290 9.69 11.79 -22.47
C MET A 290 8.31 11.47 -23.06
N ALA A 291 8.00 10.19 -23.24
CA ALA A 291 6.68 9.76 -23.70
C ALA A 291 5.58 10.12 -22.69
N ALA A 292 5.83 9.97 -21.40
CA ALA A 292 4.89 10.36 -20.34
C ALA A 292 4.66 11.87 -20.31
N LEU A 293 5.72 12.68 -20.36
CA LEU A 293 5.62 14.14 -20.43
C LEU A 293 4.88 14.60 -21.69
N GLY A 294 5.14 13.96 -22.85
CA GLY A 294 4.43 14.25 -24.09
C GLY A 294 2.93 13.96 -24.02
N ARG A 295 2.52 12.86 -23.36
CA ARG A 295 1.10 12.54 -23.15
C ARG A 295 0.41 13.55 -22.22
N LEU A 296 1.09 14.01 -21.19
CA LEU A 296 0.56 14.98 -20.22
C LEU A 296 0.48 16.40 -20.80
N GLY A 297 1.32 16.74 -21.75
CA GLY A 297 1.32 18.06 -22.39
C GLY A 297 1.56 19.23 -21.44
N ILE A 298 2.26 19.00 -20.30
CA ILE A 298 2.46 20.02 -19.24
C ILE A 298 3.83 20.71 -19.33
N LEU A 299 4.75 20.18 -20.15
CA LEU A 299 6.07 20.78 -20.36
C LEU A 299 5.94 22.05 -21.20
N ASP A 300 6.73 23.08 -20.89
CA ASP A 300 6.75 24.38 -21.57
C ASP A 300 5.39 25.10 -21.59
N THR A 301 4.51 24.82 -20.66
CA THR A 301 3.21 25.47 -20.53
C THR A 301 3.24 26.64 -19.55
N PRO A 302 2.25 27.57 -19.61
CA PRO A 302 2.13 28.67 -18.66
C PRO A 302 2.06 28.21 -17.20
N MET A 303 2.32 29.14 -16.27
CA MET A 303 2.10 28.93 -14.84
C MET A 303 0.61 28.68 -14.57
N GLU A 304 0.35 27.86 -13.54
CA GLU A 304 -1.02 27.54 -13.12
C GLU A 304 -1.15 27.69 -11.60
N ASP A 305 -2.14 28.45 -11.16
CA ASP A 305 -2.37 28.78 -9.75
C ASP A 305 -2.44 27.54 -8.84
N ARG A 306 -2.93 26.42 -9.35
CA ARG A 306 -3.03 25.14 -8.60
C ARG A 306 -1.65 24.64 -8.18
N PHE A 307 -0.64 24.70 -9.05
CA PHE A 307 0.72 24.27 -8.74
C PHE A 307 1.46 25.32 -7.90
N ASP A 308 1.25 26.61 -8.19
CA ASP A 308 1.83 27.70 -7.40
C ASP A 308 1.36 27.65 -5.94
N TYR A 309 0.11 27.29 -5.70
CA TYR A 309 -0.44 27.09 -4.37
C TYR A 309 0.27 25.96 -3.63
N ILE A 310 0.47 24.81 -4.29
CA ILE A 310 1.16 23.63 -3.70
C ILE A 310 2.61 23.98 -3.36
N VAL A 311 3.34 24.64 -4.27
CA VAL A 311 4.73 25.08 -4.06
C VAL A 311 4.83 26.07 -2.91
N ARG A 312 3.84 26.97 -2.75
CA ARG A 312 3.78 27.89 -1.62
C ARG A 312 3.60 27.19 -0.30
N MET A 313 2.74 26.17 -0.25
CA MET A 313 2.53 25.35 0.95
C MET A 313 3.78 24.65 1.40
N VAL A 314 4.49 23.97 0.50
CA VAL A 314 5.73 23.25 0.87
C VAL A 314 6.83 24.21 1.33
N ARG A 315 6.99 25.35 0.63
CA ARG A 315 7.95 26.38 1.03
C ARG A 315 7.68 26.88 2.45
N THR A 316 6.42 27.14 2.78
CA THR A 316 6.00 27.64 4.12
C THR A 316 6.25 26.58 5.20
N MET A 317 5.90 25.32 4.94
CA MET A 317 6.09 24.22 5.90
C MET A 317 7.55 23.98 6.22
N PHE A 318 8.42 24.06 5.22
CA PHE A 318 9.85 23.91 5.43
C PHE A 318 10.55 25.20 5.88
N GLY A 319 9.93 26.37 5.67
CA GLY A 319 10.55 27.66 5.93
C GLY A 319 11.84 27.85 5.13
N THR A 320 11.87 27.46 3.86
CA THR A 320 13.01 27.56 2.96
C THR A 320 12.96 28.82 2.11
N GLU A 321 14.12 29.22 1.58
CA GLU A 321 14.21 30.35 0.64
C GLU A 321 13.43 30.04 -0.64
N SER A 322 13.51 28.78 -1.13
CA SER A 322 12.97 28.39 -2.41
C SER A 322 12.23 27.06 -2.36
N ALA A 323 11.28 26.91 -3.27
CA ALA A 323 10.56 25.67 -3.54
C ALA A 323 10.14 25.60 -5.02
N ALA A 324 10.01 24.41 -5.57
CA ALA A 324 9.59 24.21 -6.94
C ALA A 324 8.84 22.88 -7.14
N PHE A 325 7.96 22.89 -8.15
CA PHE A 325 7.54 21.70 -8.87
C PHE A 325 8.25 21.69 -10.22
N THR A 326 9.06 20.67 -10.44
CA THR A 326 9.94 20.57 -11.61
C THR A 326 9.62 19.33 -12.43
N LEU A 327 9.86 19.42 -13.71
CA LEU A 327 9.80 18.31 -14.67
C LEU A 327 11.22 18.09 -15.22
N ILE A 328 11.56 16.83 -15.46
CA ILE A 328 12.86 16.43 -15.98
C ILE A 328 12.72 16.05 -17.45
N ASP A 329 13.15 16.96 -18.30
CA ASP A 329 13.19 16.81 -19.77
C ASP A 329 14.39 15.97 -20.21
N ALA A 330 14.66 15.91 -21.51
CA ALA A 330 15.75 15.14 -22.10
C ALA A 330 17.13 15.62 -21.60
N ASP A 331 17.32 16.93 -21.54
CA ASP A 331 18.60 17.59 -21.29
C ASP A 331 18.54 18.67 -20.20
N ARG A 332 17.37 18.97 -19.66
CA ARG A 332 17.14 20.03 -18.68
C ARG A 332 16.13 19.65 -17.60
N GLN A 333 16.23 20.32 -16.48
CA GLN A 333 15.14 20.48 -15.52
C GLN A 333 14.35 21.73 -15.90
N TRP A 334 13.04 21.60 -16.01
CA TRP A 334 12.13 22.72 -16.23
C TRP A 334 11.13 22.84 -15.06
N SER A 335 10.92 24.07 -14.58
CA SER A 335 10.05 24.33 -13.42
C SER A 335 8.66 24.75 -13.86
N LYS A 336 7.66 23.89 -13.61
CA LYS A 336 6.23 24.18 -13.84
C LYS A 336 5.74 25.27 -12.87
N ALA A 337 6.17 25.19 -11.59
CA ALA A 337 5.93 26.19 -10.57
C ALA A 337 7.20 26.39 -9.76
N VAL A 338 7.56 27.63 -9.44
CA VAL A 338 8.77 27.93 -8.64
C VAL A 338 8.58 29.21 -7.84
N LEU A 339 9.09 29.21 -6.61
CA LEU A 339 9.14 30.37 -5.72
C LEU A 339 10.54 30.52 -5.12
N GLY A 340 10.98 31.78 -4.94
CA GLY A 340 12.27 32.12 -4.34
C GLY A 340 13.42 32.22 -5.33
N THR A 341 13.22 31.84 -6.59
CA THR A 341 14.16 32.05 -7.70
C THR A 341 13.43 32.39 -8.96
N THR A 342 14.10 33.10 -9.88
CA THR A 342 13.58 33.41 -11.23
C THR A 342 14.04 32.40 -12.28
N GLN A 343 14.99 31.53 -11.94
CA GLN A 343 15.53 30.53 -12.85
C GLN A 343 14.55 29.37 -12.96
N ARG A 344 13.98 29.20 -14.15
CA ARG A 344 12.98 28.16 -14.45
C ARG A 344 13.59 26.92 -15.11
N GLU A 345 14.74 27.07 -15.69
CA GLU A 345 15.44 26.02 -16.42
C GLU A 345 16.88 25.91 -15.91
N ILE A 346 17.33 24.69 -15.69
CA ILE A 346 18.72 24.39 -15.36
C ILE A 346 19.17 23.12 -16.10
N PRO A 347 20.46 23.01 -16.49
CA PRO A 347 21.02 21.78 -17.04
C PRO A 347 20.87 20.60 -16.04
N LEU A 348 20.76 19.37 -16.54
CA LEU A 348 20.56 18.18 -15.69
C LEU A 348 21.72 17.96 -14.72
N GLU A 349 22.95 18.33 -15.11
CA GLU A 349 24.14 18.20 -14.25
C GLU A 349 24.08 19.08 -12.99
N GLN A 350 23.23 20.11 -13.01
CA GLN A 350 23.00 21.01 -11.88
C GLN A 350 21.73 20.67 -11.10
N SER A 351 21.00 19.61 -11.50
CA SER A 351 19.68 19.28 -10.98
C SER A 351 19.72 18.27 -9.85
N PHE A 352 19.36 18.66 -8.65
CA PHE A 352 19.04 17.76 -7.54
C PHE A 352 17.75 16.97 -7.81
N CYS A 353 16.81 17.53 -8.58
CA CYS A 353 15.57 16.84 -8.93
C CYS A 353 15.83 15.65 -9.89
N ALA A 354 16.86 15.75 -10.74
CA ALA A 354 17.29 14.62 -11.57
C ALA A 354 17.80 13.44 -10.73
N LEU A 355 18.40 13.70 -9.56
CA LEU A 355 18.75 12.66 -8.59
C LEU A 355 17.51 12.17 -7.84
N THR A 356 16.58 13.05 -7.52
CA THR A 356 15.33 12.71 -6.80
C THR A 356 14.53 11.68 -7.58
N ILE A 357 14.39 11.80 -8.89
CA ILE A 357 13.60 10.86 -9.71
C ILE A 357 14.23 9.47 -9.88
N GLN A 358 15.49 9.29 -9.47
CA GLN A 358 16.14 7.97 -9.53
C GLN A 358 15.59 6.99 -8.50
N SER A 359 14.98 7.49 -7.41
CA SER A 359 14.38 6.68 -6.35
C SER A 359 12.90 7.04 -6.14
N PRO A 360 12.05 6.10 -5.73
CA PRO A 360 10.66 6.40 -5.34
C PRO A 360 10.56 7.02 -3.94
N THR A 361 11.67 7.20 -3.23
CA THR A 361 11.74 7.73 -1.86
C THR A 361 12.19 9.19 -1.86
N PRO A 362 11.97 9.96 -0.78
CA PRO A 362 12.46 11.33 -0.70
C PRO A 362 13.99 11.38 -0.78
N PHE A 363 14.50 12.32 -1.53
CA PHE A 363 15.91 12.62 -1.60
C PHE A 363 16.20 13.85 -0.74
N VAL A 364 17.04 13.68 0.29
CA VAL A 364 17.37 14.75 1.27
C VAL A 364 18.88 14.96 1.34
N VAL A 365 19.28 16.22 1.27
CA VAL A 365 20.64 16.70 1.44
C VAL A 365 20.60 17.78 2.53
N LEU A 366 21.20 17.52 3.67
CA LEU A 366 21.20 18.47 4.80
C LEU A 366 22.23 19.59 4.60
N ASP A 367 23.40 19.25 4.04
CA ASP A 367 24.44 20.17 3.63
C ASP A 367 25.24 19.60 2.45
N ALA A 368 25.04 20.12 1.26
CA ALA A 368 25.68 19.64 0.04
C ALA A 368 27.21 19.72 0.04
N ARG A 369 27.80 20.57 0.91
CA ARG A 369 29.27 20.68 1.04
C ARG A 369 29.88 19.56 1.88
N HIS A 370 29.08 18.88 2.67
CA HIS A 370 29.52 17.82 3.57
C HIS A 370 28.87 16.47 3.26
N ASP A 371 28.15 16.37 2.15
CA ASP A 371 27.51 15.14 1.70
C ASP A 371 28.50 14.33 0.85
N GLU A 372 28.65 13.05 1.14
CA GLU A 372 29.62 12.15 0.47
C GLU A 372 29.12 11.67 -0.91
N ARG A 373 27.84 11.91 -1.23
CA ARG A 373 27.26 11.53 -2.51
C ARG A 373 27.73 12.46 -3.63
N PRO A 374 27.81 11.98 -4.89
CA PRO A 374 28.10 12.85 -6.03
C PRO A 374 26.91 13.79 -6.28
N LEU A 375 27.01 15.01 -5.75
CA LEU A 375 25.96 16.01 -5.86
C LEU A 375 26.30 17.08 -6.91
N PRO A 376 25.28 17.76 -7.47
CA PRO A 376 25.47 18.92 -8.34
C PRO A 376 26.27 20.04 -7.65
N VAL A 377 27.17 20.65 -8.38
CA VAL A 377 27.95 21.81 -7.89
C VAL A 377 27.11 23.08 -8.12
N THR A 378 26.50 23.56 -7.05
CA THR A 378 25.62 24.75 -7.05
C THR A 378 25.76 25.51 -5.73
N ASP A 379 25.07 26.64 -5.59
CA ASP A 379 24.98 27.40 -4.33
C ASP A 379 23.97 26.78 -3.35
N VAL A 380 23.22 25.76 -3.76
CA VAL A 380 22.28 25.02 -2.90
C VAL A 380 23.05 24.21 -1.87
N ARG A 381 22.76 24.44 -0.60
CA ARG A 381 23.33 23.67 0.51
C ARG A 381 22.34 22.69 1.11
N PHE A 382 21.09 23.10 1.24
CA PHE A 382 20.01 22.22 1.70
C PHE A 382 19.07 21.89 0.54
N TYR A 383 18.68 20.64 0.43
CA TYR A 383 17.69 20.16 -0.50
C TYR A 383 16.83 19.06 0.11
N ALA A 384 15.53 19.12 -0.14
CA ALA A 384 14.62 17.99 0.11
C ALA A 384 13.61 17.92 -1.02
N GLY A 385 13.55 16.77 -1.72
CA GLY A 385 12.65 16.53 -2.84
C GLY A 385 11.92 15.21 -2.73
N TYR A 386 10.73 15.15 -3.33
CA TYR A 386 9.96 13.93 -3.50
C TYR A 386 9.57 13.78 -4.98
N PRO A 387 9.73 12.57 -5.57
CA PRO A 387 9.43 12.37 -6.97
C PRO A 387 7.94 12.54 -7.26
N VAL A 388 7.62 13.08 -8.43
CA VAL A 388 6.27 13.17 -9.00
C VAL A 388 6.20 12.16 -10.14
N GLU A 389 5.18 11.31 -10.10
CA GLU A 389 4.94 10.26 -11.08
C GLU A 389 3.77 10.64 -11.99
N ALA A 390 3.87 10.28 -13.26
CA ALA A 390 2.75 10.28 -14.19
C ALA A 390 1.74 9.18 -13.82
N PRO A 391 0.52 9.17 -14.38
CA PRO A 391 -0.47 8.14 -14.11
C PRO A 391 -0.01 6.70 -14.34
N ASP A 392 0.95 6.48 -15.25
CA ASP A 392 1.54 5.17 -15.55
C ASP A 392 2.67 4.77 -14.58
N GLY A 393 2.93 5.57 -13.52
CA GLY A 393 4.00 5.35 -12.56
C GLY A 393 5.38 5.83 -12.99
N THR A 394 5.51 6.40 -14.18
CA THR A 394 6.77 7.00 -14.67
C THR A 394 7.12 8.24 -13.85
N ARG A 395 8.31 8.28 -13.23
CA ARG A 395 8.79 9.47 -12.50
C ARG A 395 9.20 10.56 -13.50
N ILE A 396 8.41 11.64 -13.54
CA ILE A 396 8.55 12.72 -14.52
C ILE A 396 9.20 13.98 -13.97
N GLY A 397 9.26 14.11 -12.65
CA GLY A 397 9.76 15.30 -12.00
C GLY A 397 9.76 15.19 -10.48
N ALA A 398 9.84 16.32 -9.80
CA ALA A 398 9.84 16.36 -8.34
C ALA A 398 9.19 17.64 -7.79
N ILE A 399 8.55 17.52 -6.64
CA ILE A 399 8.32 18.68 -5.76
C ILE A 399 9.50 18.77 -4.79
N CYS A 400 10.06 19.96 -4.64
CA CYS A 400 11.26 20.14 -3.84
C CYS A 400 11.28 21.49 -3.12
N VAL A 401 12.09 21.50 -2.06
CA VAL A 401 12.52 22.72 -1.34
C VAL A 401 14.03 22.78 -1.32
N PHE A 402 14.58 23.98 -1.39
CA PHE A 402 16.03 24.18 -1.37
C PHE A 402 16.40 25.52 -0.73
N ASP A 403 17.63 25.58 -0.22
CA ASP A 403 18.12 26.73 0.52
C ASP A 403 19.64 26.87 0.35
N SER A 404 20.15 28.09 0.37
CA SER A 404 21.58 28.40 0.43
C SER A 404 22.20 28.11 1.81
N ARG A 405 21.38 27.87 2.82
CA ARG A 405 21.77 27.55 4.20
C ARG A 405 21.55 26.07 4.50
N PRO A 406 22.54 25.41 5.16
CA PRO A 406 22.39 24.02 5.54
C PRO A 406 21.38 23.87 6.68
N ARG A 407 20.90 22.64 6.87
CA ARG A 407 20.02 22.27 7.98
C ARG A 407 20.59 21.10 8.78
N SER A 408 20.29 21.06 10.07
CA SER A 408 20.73 19.98 10.92
C SER A 408 19.82 18.74 10.81
N ARG A 409 18.57 18.91 10.40
CA ARG A 409 17.59 17.82 10.27
C ARG A 409 16.39 18.20 9.39
N VAL A 410 15.73 17.18 8.90
CA VAL A 410 14.36 17.24 8.33
C VAL A 410 13.48 16.30 9.16
N THR A 411 12.30 16.75 9.57
CA THR A 411 11.40 15.95 10.39
C THR A 411 10.59 14.98 9.53
N THR A 412 10.15 13.87 10.14
CA THR A 412 9.25 12.92 9.49
C THR A 412 7.95 13.59 9.02
N ALA A 413 7.41 14.53 9.81
CA ALA A 413 6.23 15.30 9.44
C ALA A 413 6.46 16.13 8.17
N GLN A 414 7.62 16.78 8.03
CA GLN A 414 7.98 17.52 6.81
C GLN A 414 8.09 16.61 5.59
N LEU A 415 8.72 15.42 5.73
CA LEU A 415 8.83 14.46 4.64
C LEU A 415 7.47 13.88 4.24
N SER A 416 6.61 13.58 5.22
CA SER A 416 5.25 13.12 4.95
C SER A 416 4.44 14.18 4.22
N PHE A 417 4.55 15.46 4.63
CA PHE A 417 3.86 16.56 3.99
C PHE A 417 4.36 16.79 2.54
N LEU A 418 5.68 16.77 2.33
CA LEU A 418 6.29 16.87 0.99
C LEU A 418 5.74 15.79 0.05
N ARG A 419 5.64 14.57 0.54
CA ARG A 419 5.06 13.44 -0.18
C ARG A 419 3.58 13.64 -0.51
N GLU A 420 2.75 14.08 0.47
CA GLU A 420 1.33 14.35 0.23
C GLU A 420 1.12 15.42 -0.84
N LEU A 421 1.99 16.42 -0.89
CA LEU A 421 1.93 17.43 -1.94
C LEU A 421 2.38 16.90 -3.30
N ALA A 422 3.37 15.99 -3.36
CA ALA A 422 3.72 15.30 -4.60
C ALA A 422 2.51 14.54 -5.15
N PHE A 423 1.79 13.79 -4.32
CA PHE A 423 0.57 13.10 -4.73
C PHE A 423 -0.59 14.05 -5.10
N SER A 424 -0.65 15.22 -4.48
CA SER A 424 -1.62 16.25 -4.91
C SER A 424 -1.32 16.74 -6.32
N ILE A 425 -0.03 16.94 -6.65
CA ILE A 425 0.39 17.26 -8.02
C ILE A 425 0.03 16.14 -8.99
N GLN A 426 0.32 14.89 -8.62
CA GLN A 426 0.01 13.73 -9.47
C GLN A 426 -1.47 13.65 -9.85
N ARG A 427 -2.37 14.02 -8.94
CA ARG A 427 -3.82 14.09 -9.22
C ARG A 427 -4.21 15.25 -10.12
N GLU A 428 -3.51 16.37 -9.99
CA GLU A 428 -3.79 17.55 -10.80
C GLU A 428 -3.31 17.40 -12.25
N ILE A 429 -2.37 16.48 -12.49
CA ILE A 429 -1.82 16.21 -13.84
C ILE A 429 -2.43 14.95 -14.50
N ALA A 430 -3.20 14.14 -13.75
CA ALA A 430 -3.91 12.98 -14.27
C ALA A 430 -5.20 13.42 -14.95
#